data_18beaa748408709855764f54675093eb
#
_entry.id   18beaa748408709855764f54675093eb
#
_cell.length_a   1.000
_cell.length_b   1.000
_cell.length_c   1.000
_cell.angle_alpha   90.00
_cell.angle_beta   90.00
_cell.angle_gamma   90.00
#
_symmetry.space_group_name_H-M   'P 1'
#
loop_
_entity.id
_entity.type
_entity.pdbx_description
1 polymer ?
#
loop_
_entity_poly.entity_id
_entity_poly.type
_entity_poly.pdbx_seq_one_letter_code
_entity_poly.pdbx_strand_id
1 'polypeptide(L)'
;SFWHGAKDRGDGAMIAYGAARYALARGDKEEARELWPLIEWCLEYCKRKLTSDGVVASNSDELENRFPAGDANLCTSTLYYDALRSAALLGREIGVSGKQLATYTAQAKALESAIESHFGYEIEGFHSYRYYEGNDILRSWICMPLVMGIYTRAQGTIDALFSPRLWTNDGLLTQAGTETFWDRSTLYALRGTIAAGEVEKGMDFLKKYSRRRLLGDHVPYAIEAWPEGNQRHLSAESGLYCRIYTEGLFGIRPIGLRNFEMTPRLPQEWNYMNLNKIRAFNSNFDIHVSRVGEKLHVEVLQEGKSIIKKNIEEGKTIKVRL
;
A
#
# COMPACT_ATOMS: atom_id res chain seq x y z
N SER A 1 21.23 -1.41 1.81
CA SER A 1 21.76 -0.41 2.72
C SER A 1 22.86 0.40 2.03
N PHE A 2 22.95 1.67 2.35
CA PHE A 2 24.01 2.58 1.85
C PHE A 2 25.38 2.29 2.47
N TRP A 3 25.43 1.37 3.41
CA TRP A 3 26.60 1.02 4.19
C TRP A 3 27.39 -0.10 3.53
N HIS A 4 28.70 0.02 3.47
CA HIS A 4 29.62 -1.02 3.01
C HIS A 4 29.40 -1.53 1.59
N GLY A 5 28.94 -0.67 0.68
CA GLY A 5 28.67 -1.07 -0.72
C GLY A 5 27.51 -2.04 -0.88
N ALA A 6 26.63 -2.16 0.12
CA ALA A 6 25.42 -2.94 -0.01
C ALA A 6 24.53 -2.33 -1.10
N LYS A 7 23.84 -3.21 -1.82
CA LYS A 7 22.94 -2.83 -2.89
C LYS A 7 21.70 -2.13 -2.34
N ASP A 8 21.18 -1.15 -3.09
CA ASP A 8 19.91 -0.53 -2.78
C ASP A 8 18.77 -1.56 -2.91
N ARG A 9 18.04 -1.78 -1.83
CA ARG A 9 16.89 -2.69 -1.74
C ARG A 9 15.56 -2.00 -2.08
N GLY A 10 15.58 -0.91 -2.81
CA GLY A 10 14.42 -0.04 -3.00
C GLY A 10 14.23 0.95 -1.85
N ASP A 11 15.22 1.08 -0.96
CA ASP A 11 15.15 1.94 0.23
C ASP A 11 14.82 3.39 -0.12
N GLY A 12 15.40 3.92 -1.21
CA GLY A 12 15.11 5.29 -1.65
C GLY A 12 13.63 5.49 -2.01
N ALA A 13 13.03 4.54 -2.72
CA ALA A 13 11.61 4.59 -3.08
C ALA A 13 10.72 4.43 -1.84
N MET A 14 11.07 3.51 -0.94
CA MET A 14 10.32 3.23 0.28
C MET A 14 10.36 4.40 1.26
N ILE A 15 11.53 5.02 1.46
CA ILE A 15 11.69 6.19 2.33
C ILE A 15 10.86 7.36 1.79
N ALA A 16 10.96 7.67 0.49
CA ALA A 16 10.16 8.73 -0.11
C ALA A 16 8.66 8.50 0.02
N TYR A 17 8.21 7.26 -0.27
CA TYR A 17 6.81 6.84 -0.09
C TYR A 17 6.34 7.00 1.35
N GLY A 18 7.08 6.44 2.29
CA GLY A 18 6.74 6.44 3.71
C GLY A 18 6.75 7.84 4.32
N ALA A 19 7.81 8.62 4.09
CA ALA A 19 7.98 9.96 4.63
C ALA A 19 6.92 10.94 4.08
N ALA A 20 6.63 10.90 2.77
CA ALA A 20 5.62 11.78 2.18
C ALA A 20 4.20 11.47 2.72
N ARG A 21 3.82 10.20 2.82
CA ARG A 21 2.53 9.80 3.38
C ARG A 21 2.42 10.08 4.87
N TYR A 22 3.49 9.84 5.61
CA TYR A 22 3.57 10.18 7.04
C TYR A 22 3.37 11.67 7.25
N ALA A 23 4.11 12.53 6.56
CA ALA A 23 4.02 13.97 6.71
C ALA A 23 2.62 14.50 6.38
N LEU A 24 1.99 13.99 5.31
CA LEU A 24 0.60 14.31 4.98
C LEU A 24 -0.37 13.89 6.11
N ALA A 25 -0.26 12.66 6.59
CA ALA A 25 -1.14 12.13 7.63
C ALA A 25 -0.89 12.79 9.00
N ARG A 26 0.35 13.15 9.30
CA ARG A 26 0.72 13.89 10.52
C ARG A 26 0.08 15.27 10.53
N GLY A 27 0.05 15.95 9.39
CA GLY A 27 -0.63 17.24 9.24
C GLY A 27 0.12 18.42 9.84
N ASP A 28 1.38 18.25 10.21
CA ASP A 28 2.26 19.31 10.71
C ASP A 28 3.10 19.88 9.56
N LYS A 29 2.97 21.18 9.33
CA LYS A 29 3.61 21.85 8.19
C LYS A 29 5.11 22.02 8.39
N GLU A 30 5.57 22.26 9.60
CA GLU A 30 6.99 22.46 9.88
C GLU A 30 7.72 21.11 9.82
N GLU A 31 7.15 20.07 10.42
CA GLU A 31 7.69 18.70 10.30
C GLU A 31 7.72 18.23 8.83
N ALA A 32 6.71 18.59 8.04
CA ALA A 32 6.68 18.32 6.61
C ALA A 32 7.82 19.02 5.84
N ARG A 33 8.15 20.27 6.22
CA ARG A 33 9.31 21.00 5.65
C ARG A 33 10.64 20.41 6.06
N GLU A 34 10.76 19.94 7.29
CA GLU A 34 11.97 19.26 7.78
C GLU A 34 12.22 17.93 7.03
N LEU A 35 11.16 17.17 6.72
CA LEU A 35 11.24 15.92 5.96
C LEU A 35 11.44 16.13 4.45
N TRP A 36 11.08 17.29 3.92
CA TRP A 36 11.08 17.54 2.48
C TRP A 36 12.44 17.30 1.79
N PRO A 37 13.58 17.77 2.32
CA PRO A 37 14.89 17.53 1.70
C PRO A 37 15.22 16.03 1.56
N LEU A 38 14.83 15.20 2.52
CA LEU A 38 15.01 13.75 2.46
C LEU A 38 14.12 13.15 1.35
N ILE A 39 12.85 13.55 1.29
CA ILE A 39 11.90 13.07 0.27
C ILE A 39 12.43 13.45 -1.13
N GLU A 40 12.82 14.71 -1.33
CA GLU A 40 13.33 15.22 -2.59
C GLU A 40 14.63 14.49 -3.03
N TRP A 41 15.55 14.27 -2.10
CA TRP A 41 16.77 13.52 -2.37
C TRP A 41 16.46 12.07 -2.82
N CYS A 42 15.54 11.39 -2.15
CA CYS A 42 15.14 10.03 -2.49
C CYS A 42 14.42 9.97 -3.86
N LEU A 43 13.57 10.96 -4.17
CA LEU A 43 12.91 11.04 -5.49
C LEU A 43 13.93 11.26 -6.61
N GLU A 44 14.89 12.15 -6.42
CA GLU A 44 15.95 12.40 -7.40
C GLU A 44 16.87 11.18 -7.55
N TYR A 45 17.17 10.47 -6.45
CA TYR A 45 17.91 9.22 -6.50
C TYR A 45 17.20 8.18 -7.36
N CYS A 46 15.91 7.92 -7.13
CA CYS A 46 15.14 6.97 -7.92
C CYS A 46 15.05 7.41 -9.40
N LYS A 47 14.90 8.70 -9.67
CA LYS A 47 14.89 9.25 -11.03
C LYS A 47 16.19 8.94 -11.78
N ARG A 48 17.35 9.05 -11.14
CA ARG A 48 18.65 8.70 -11.74
C ARG A 48 18.82 7.21 -11.97
N LYS A 49 18.00 6.38 -11.33
CA LYS A 49 17.97 4.93 -11.49
C LYS A 49 16.96 4.45 -12.53
N LEU A 50 16.25 5.35 -13.22
CA LEU A 50 15.35 4.93 -14.28
C LEU A 50 16.12 4.27 -15.42
N THR A 51 15.63 3.10 -15.84
CA THR A 51 16.10 2.35 -17.01
C THR A 51 15.62 3.02 -18.31
N SER A 52 16.08 2.52 -19.44
CA SER A 52 15.54 2.90 -20.77
C SER A 52 14.02 2.63 -20.90
N ASP A 53 13.51 1.62 -20.18
CA ASP A 53 12.08 1.27 -20.18
C ASP A 53 11.26 2.13 -19.19
N GLY A 54 11.92 3.02 -18.46
CA GLY A 54 11.26 3.96 -17.54
C GLY A 54 10.89 3.38 -16.17
N VAL A 55 11.35 2.18 -15.82
CA VAL A 55 11.20 1.58 -14.49
C VAL A 55 12.46 1.79 -13.65
N VAL A 56 12.37 1.63 -12.33
CA VAL A 56 13.51 1.90 -11.43
C VAL A 56 14.45 0.69 -11.37
N ALA A 57 15.70 0.88 -11.74
CA ALA A 57 16.75 -0.13 -11.57
C ALA A 57 17.00 -0.40 -10.08
N SER A 58 16.83 -1.66 -9.68
CA SER A 58 17.10 -2.16 -8.33
C SER A 58 17.33 -3.66 -8.41
N ASN A 59 18.54 -4.10 -8.16
CA ASN A 59 18.91 -5.52 -8.22
C ASN A 59 18.78 -6.24 -6.87
N SER A 60 18.08 -5.64 -5.94
CA SER A 60 17.74 -6.18 -4.64
C SER A 60 16.37 -5.62 -4.20
N ASP A 61 15.76 -6.25 -3.22
CA ASP A 61 14.50 -5.83 -2.62
C ASP A 61 14.52 -6.03 -1.10
N GLU A 62 13.38 -5.82 -0.45
CA GLU A 62 13.20 -6.04 0.98
C GLU A 62 13.49 -7.47 1.43
N LEU A 63 13.48 -8.45 0.53
CA LEU A 63 13.79 -9.85 0.82
C LEU A 63 15.30 -10.12 0.86
N GLU A 64 16.12 -9.10 0.74
CA GLU A 64 17.58 -9.14 0.98
C GLU A 64 18.31 -10.22 0.18
N ASN A 65 17.94 -10.37 -1.10
CA ASN A 65 18.46 -11.40 -2.02
C ASN A 65 18.12 -12.86 -1.66
N ARG A 66 17.16 -13.10 -0.79
CA ARG A 66 16.66 -14.47 -0.54
C ARG A 66 15.95 -15.05 -1.77
N PHE A 67 15.38 -14.18 -2.58
CA PHE A 67 14.79 -14.49 -3.87
C PHE A 67 15.35 -13.55 -4.94
N PRO A 68 15.44 -13.99 -6.21
CA PRO A 68 15.87 -13.12 -7.28
C PRO A 68 15.00 -11.88 -7.40
N ALA A 69 15.63 -10.70 -7.59
CA ALA A 69 14.94 -9.41 -7.77
C ALA A 69 15.10 -8.81 -9.17
N GLY A 70 15.94 -9.41 -10.03
CA GLY A 70 16.28 -8.88 -11.36
C GLY A 70 17.11 -7.61 -11.30
N ASP A 71 17.22 -6.90 -12.40
CA ASP A 71 17.90 -5.60 -12.50
C ASP A 71 16.94 -4.43 -12.22
N ALA A 72 15.65 -4.67 -12.34
CA ALA A 72 14.56 -3.78 -11.94
C ALA A 72 13.41 -4.64 -11.41
N ASN A 73 12.75 -4.23 -10.34
CA ASN A 73 11.64 -5.00 -9.76
C ASN A 73 10.37 -4.16 -9.59
N LEU A 74 9.25 -4.86 -9.59
CA LEU A 74 7.91 -4.30 -9.49
C LEU A 74 7.71 -3.50 -8.19
N CYS A 75 8.22 -4.01 -7.06
CA CYS A 75 8.05 -3.37 -5.75
C CYS A 75 8.67 -1.97 -5.74
N THR A 76 9.95 -1.85 -6.11
CA THR A 76 10.66 -0.55 -6.11
C THR A 76 9.98 0.46 -7.03
N SER A 77 9.57 0.03 -8.23
CA SER A 77 8.92 0.92 -9.19
C SER A 77 7.55 1.39 -8.72
N THR A 78 6.74 0.51 -8.10
CA THR A 78 5.42 0.90 -7.57
C THR A 78 5.52 1.79 -6.32
N LEU A 79 6.50 1.57 -5.47
CA LEU A 79 6.78 2.48 -4.33
C LEU A 79 7.18 3.88 -4.83
N TYR A 80 8.05 3.97 -5.83
CA TYR A 80 8.43 5.25 -6.43
C TYR A 80 7.23 5.96 -7.08
N TYR A 81 6.33 5.22 -7.73
CA TYR A 81 5.11 5.79 -8.29
C TYR A 81 4.26 6.51 -7.24
N ASP A 82 3.97 5.86 -6.10
CA ASP A 82 3.18 6.51 -5.06
C ASP A 82 3.95 7.59 -4.31
N ALA A 83 5.27 7.46 -4.18
CA ALA A 83 6.14 8.50 -3.63
C ALA A 83 6.04 9.81 -4.43
N LEU A 84 6.10 9.76 -5.76
CA LEU A 84 5.92 10.92 -6.63
C LEU A 84 4.55 11.59 -6.46
N ARG A 85 3.48 10.79 -6.40
CA ARG A 85 2.11 11.29 -6.19
C ARG A 85 1.94 11.94 -4.82
N SER A 86 2.43 11.29 -3.78
CA SER A 86 2.35 11.79 -2.40
C SER A 86 3.22 13.04 -2.20
N ALA A 87 4.40 13.08 -2.80
CA ALA A 87 5.27 14.26 -2.77
C ALA A 87 4.66 15.46 -3.52
N ALA A 88 3.99 15.24 -4.65
CA ALA A 88 3.28 16.31 -5.35
C ALA A 88 2.16 16.94 -4.48
N LEU A 89 1.44 16.10 -3.71
CA LEU A 89 0.42 16.56 -2.76
C LEU A 89 1.05 17.33 -1.58
N LEU A 90 2.09 16.75 -0.96
CA LEU A 90 2.79 17.36 0.18
C LEU A 90 3.47 18.67 -0.20
N GLY A 91 4.17 18.70 -1.33
CA GLY A 91 4.88 19.87 -1.81
C GLY A 91 3.95 21.08 -2.04
N ARG A 92 2.71 20.83 -2.47
CA ARG A 92 1.69 21.90 -2.59
C ARG A 92 1.40 22.56 -1.25
N GLU A 93 1.30 21.78 -0.18
CA GLU A 93 0.98 22.25 1.18
C GLU A 93 2.13 23.08 1.79
N ILE A 94 3.37 22.75 1.46
CA ILE A 94 4.56 23.43 1.99
C ILE A 94 5.12 24.55 1.10
N GLY A 95 4.54 24.74 -0.10
CA GLY A 95 4.87 25.86 -0.99
C GLY A 95 5.97 25.55 -2.03
N VAL A 96 6.15 24.30 -2.41
CA VAL A 96 7.04 23.89 -3.51
C VAL A 96 6.53 24.45 -4.85
N SER A 97 7.43 24.79 -5.75
CA SER A 97 7.08 25.42 -7.04
C SER A 97 6.13 24.56 -7.87
N GLY A 98 5.12 25.19 -8.47
CA GLY A 98 4.16 24.48 -9.35
C GLY A 98 4.81 23.72 -10.51
N LYS A 99 5.94 24.20 -11.02
CA LYS A 99 6.73 23.52 -12.06
C LYS A 99 7.25 22.18 -11.57
N GLN A 100 7.81 22.15 -10.36
CA GLN A 100 8.33 20.91 -9.75
C GLN A 100 7.22 19.91 -9.48
N LEU A 101 6.08 20.37 -8.94
CA LEU A 101 4.91 19.52 -8.68
C LEU A 101 4.32 18.93 -9.96
N ALA A 102 4.26 19.72 -11.04
CA ALA A 102 3.85 19.24 -12.36
C ALA A 102 4.83 18.18 -12.91
N THR A 103 6.13 18.34 -12.66
CA THR A 103 7.14 17.35 -13.01
C THR A 103 6.91 16.03 -12.30
N TYR A 104 6.68 16.02 -10.98
CA TYR A 104 6.40 14.80 -10.24
C TYR A 104 5.12 14.11 -10.71
N THR A 105 4.08 14.88 -11.00
CA THR A 105 2.83 14.33 -11.54
C THR A 105 3.03 13.68 -12.92
N ALA A 106 3.80 14.32 -13.81
CA ALA A 106 4.12 13.78 -15.11
C ALA A 106 4.99 12.52 -15.02
N GLN A 107 5.97 12.51 -14.13
CA GLN A 107 6.83 11.35 -13.87
C GLN A 107 6.01 10.16 -13.32
N ALA A 108 5.08 10.40 -12.39
CA ALA A 108 4.20 9.36 -11.86
C ALA A 108 3.36 8.72 -12.99
N LYS A 109 2.77 9.53 -13.86
CA LYS A 109 1.99 9.03 -14.99
C LYS A 109 2.84 8.22 -15.99
N ALA A 110 4.04 8.70 -16.31
CA ALA A 110 4.97 7.97 -17.17
C ALA A 110 5.39 6.63 -16.56
N LEU A 111 5.67 6.63 -15.25
CA LEU A 111 6.06 5.42 -14.53
C LEU A 111 4.92 4.41 -14.43
N GLU A 112 3.67 4.84 -14.26
CA GLU A 112 2.50 3.95 -14.30
C GLU A 112 2.40 3.20 -15.64
N SER A 113 2.59 3.92 -16.75
CA SER A 113 2.63 3.31 -18.08
C SER A 113 3.84 2.37 -18.25
N ALA A 114 4.99 2.74 -17.72
CA ALA A 114 6.19 1.91 -17.75
C ALA A 114 6.04 0.63 -16.93
N ILE A 115 5.41 0.70 -15.74
CA ILE A 115 5.09 -0.47 -14.90
C ILE A 115 4.22 -1.45 -15.68
N GLU A 116 3.17 -0.96 -16.34
CA GLU A 116 2.29 -1.81 -17.14
C GLU A 116 3.02 -2.44 -18.32
N SER A 117 3.83 -1.67 -19.05
CA SER A 117 4.55 -2.16 -20.24
C SER A 117 5.68 -3.14 -19.89
N HIS A 118 6.40 -2.92 -18.80
CA HIS A 118 7.58 -3.71 -18.44
C HIS A 118 7.24 -4.94 -17.60
N PHE A 119 6.34 -4.80 -16.60
CA PHE A 119 6.00 -5.87 -15.66
C PHE A 119 4.67 -6.56 -15.97
N GLY A 120 3.74 -5.91 -16.71
CA GLY A 120 2.47 -6.52 -17.10
C GLY A 120 2.70 -7.79 -17.92
N TYR A 121 2.23 -8.94 -17.42
CA TYR A 121 2.54 -10.24 -18.00
C TYR A 121 1.45 -11.28 -17.70
N GLU A 122 1.39 -12.32 -18.52
CA GLU A 122 0.62 -13.52 -18.20
C GLU A 122 1.57 -14.52 -17.54
N ILE A 123 1.41 -14.76 -16.24
CA ILE A 123 2.28 -15.61 -15.45
C ILE A 123 1.47 -16.77 -14.86
N GLU A 124 1.90 -18.02 -15.10
CA GLU A 124 1.20 -19.24 -14.70
C GLU A 124 -0.30 -19.23 -15.06
N GLY A 125 -0.69 -18.60 -16.18
CA GLY A 125 -2.07 -18.48 -16.65
C GLY A 125 -2.88 -17.33 -16.02
N PHE A 126 -2.26 -16.48 -15.23
CA PHE A 126 -2.91 -15.30 -14.65
C PHE A 126 -2.50 -14.01 -15.35
N HIS A 127 -3.47 -13.19 -15.75
CA HIS A 127 -3.26 -11.87 -16.32
C HIS A 127 -2.86 -10.88 -15.22
N SER A 128 -1.57 -10.89 -14.84
CA SER A 128 -1.04 -10.16 -13.69
C SER A 128 0.27 -9.45 -14.03
N TYR A 129 1.26 -9.54 -13.16
CA TYR A 129 2.58 -8.96 -13.30
C TYR A 129 3.66 -10.00 -13.06
N ARG A 130 4.72 -9.97 -13.86
CA ARG A 130 6.01 -10.57 -13.47
C ARG A 130 6.70 -9.68 -12.47
N TYR A 131 7.46 -10.24 -11.55
CA TYR A 131 8.13 -9.46 -10.51
C TYR A 131 9.36 -8.70 -11.04
N TYR A 132 10.07 -9.31 -12.00
CA TYR A 132 11.18 -8.73 -12.76
C TYR A 132 11.21 -9.34 -14.17
N GLU A 133 12.01 -8.78 -15.06
CA GLU A 133 12.14 -9.30 -16.42
C GLU A 133 12.74 -10.72 -16.43
N GLY A 134 12.08 -11.67 -17.10
CA GLY A 134 12.44 -13.10 -17.10
C GLY A 134 11.90 -13.88 -15.90
N ASN A 135 11.15 -13.26 -14.99
CA ASN A 135 10.47 -14.00 -13.92
C ASN A 135 9.21 -14.70 -14.47
N ASP A 136 9.18 -16.02 -14.33
CA ASP A 136 8.10 -16.91 -14.78
C ASP A 136 7.36 -17.63 -13.64
N ILE A 137 7.72 -17.33 -12.39
CA ILE A 137 7.14 -17.92 -11.17
C ILE A 137 6.39 -16.86 -10.39
N LEU A 138 5.16 -17.19 -9.95
CA LEU A 138 4.34 -16.30 -9.13
C LEU A 138 5.04 -15.86 -7.83
N ARG A 139 4.96 -14.60 -7.53
CA ARG A 139 5.49 -13.94 -6.34
C ARG A 139 4.38 -13.18 -5.61
N SER A 140 4.39 -13.17 -4.28
CA SER A 140 3.39 -12.42 -3.50
C SER A 140 3.47 -10.90 -3.73
N TRP A 141 4.65 -10.38 -4.07
CA TRP A 141 4.86 -8.95 -4.31
C TRP A 141 4.19 -8.39 -5.57
N ILE A 142 3.52 -9.22 -6.37
CA ILE A 142 2.60 -8.74 -7.41
C ILE A 142 1.40 -7.97 -6.83
N CYS A 143 1.18 -8.01 -5.52
CA CYS A 143 0.18 -7.20 -4.81
C CYS A 143 0.50 -5.70 -4.78
N MET A 144 1.74 -5.28 -5.01
CA MET A 144 2.16 -3.89 -4.84
C MET A 144 1.44 -2.88 -5.74
N PRO A 145 1.14 -3.16 -7.02
CA PRO A 145 0.27 -2.29 -7.82
C PRO A 145 -1.09 -2.03 -7.18
N LEU A 146 -1.77 -3.07 -6.66
CA LEU A 146 -3.07 -2.92 -5.98
C LEU A 146 -2.97 -1.98 -4.78
N VAL A 147 -1.90 -2.12 -3.99
CA VAL A 147 -1.62 -1.29 -2.81
C VAL A 147 -1.43 0.17 -3.18
N MET A 148 -0.82 0.44 -4.33
CA MET A 148 -0.53 1.80 -4.82
C MET A 148 -1.65 2.38 -5.68
N GLY A 149 -2.76 1.64 -5.86
CA GLY A 149 -3.94 2.09 -6.60
C GLY A 149 -3.82 1.95 -8.11
N ILE A 150 -2.98 1.02 -8.60
CA ILE A 150 -2.88 0.61 -10.00
C ILE A 150 -3.74 -0.66 -10.15
N TYR A 151 -4.88 -0.53 -10.84
CA TYR A 151 -5.88 -1.59 -10.92
C TYR A 151 -6.05 -2.20 -12.32
N THR A 152 -5.17 -1.87 -13.26
CA THR A 152 -5.25 -2.34 -14.66
C THR A 152 -5.34 -3.88 -14.75
N ARG A 153 -4.61 -4.60 -13.90
CA ARG A 153 -4.61 -6.07 -13.84
C ARG A 153 -5.17 -6.60 -12.51
N ALA A 154 -6.09 -5.86 -11.87
CA ALA A 154 -6.54 -6.17 -10.52
C ALA A 154 -7.12 -7.58 -10.41
N GLN A 155 -8.05 -7.97 -11.29
CA GLN A 155 -8.72 -9.26 -11.20
C GLN A 155 -7.73 -10.43 -11.30
N GLY A 156 -6.90 -10.45 -12.34
CA GLY A 156 -5.93 -11.54 -12.53
C GLY A 156 -4.87 -11.59 -11.41
N THR A 157 -4.48 -10.41 -10.88
CA THR A 157 -3.56 -10.32 -9.73
C THR A 157 -4.20 -10.89 -8.47
N ILE A 158 -5.46 -10.55 -8.18
CA ILE A 158 -6.20 -11.09 -7.03
C ILE A 158 -6.41 -12.59 -7.17
N ASP A 159 -6.76 -13.07 -8.37
CA ASP A 159 -6.93 -14.49 -8.61
C ASP A 159 -5.61 -15.27 -8.43
N ALA A 160 -4.49 -14.72 -8.86
CA ALA A 160 -3.16 -15.30 -8.64
C ALA A 160 -2.81 -15.35 -7.14
N LEU A 161 -2.98 -14.23 -6.41
CA LEU A 161 -2.63 -14.12 -4.99
C LEU A 161 -3.40 -15.12 -4.12
N PHE A 162 -4.68 -15.33 -4.41
CA PHE A 162 -5.54 -16.22 -3.62
C PHE A 162 -5.75 -17.60 -4.25
N SER A 163 -4.95 -17.92 -5.27
CA SER A 163 -4.90 -19.27 -5.84
C SER A 163 -4.15 -20.25 -4.92
N PRO A 164 -4.35 -21.56 -5.06
CA PRO A 164 -3.56 -22.57 -4.35
C PRO A 164 -2.05 -22.53 -4.65
N ARG A 165 -1.62 -21.73 -5.64
CA ARG A 165 -0.20 -21.55 -5.97
C ARG A 165 0.52 -20.67 -4.95
N LEU A 166 -0.19 -19.67 -4.38
CA LEU A 166 0.39 -18.73 -3.42
C LEU A 166 -0.29 -18.79 -2.06
N TRP A 167 -1.61 -18.97 -2.00
CA TRP A 167 -2.31 -18.97 -0.71
C TRP A 167 -2.30 -20.34 -0.06
N THR A 168 -1.93 -20.37 1.22
CA THR A 168 -1.95 -21.55 2.07
C THR A 168 -2.70 -21.25 3.38
N ASN A 169 -2.79 -22.24 4.26
CA ASN A 169 -3.38 -22.03 5.60
C ASN A 169 -2.60 -21.03 6.46
N ASP A 170 -1.32 -20.81 6.19
CA ASP A 170 -0.44 -19.90 6.95
C ASP A 170 -0.27 -18.52 6.28
N GLY A 171 -1.00 -18.24 5.22
CA GLY A 171 -0.96 -16.98 4.47
C GLY A 171 -0.35 -17.13 3.09
N LEU A 172 0.19 -16.04 2.53
CA LEU A 172 0.80 -16.03 1.21
C LEU A 172 2.25 -16.51 1.25
N LEU A 173 2.55 -17.48 0.39
CA LEU A 173 3.92 -17.82 0.05
C LEU A 173 4.62 -16.62 -0.58
N THR A 174 5.85 -16.37 -0.21
CA THR A 174 6.67 -15.33 -0.84
C THR A 174 6.88 -15.59 -2.32
N GLN A 175 7.09 -16.87 -2.67
CA GLN A 175 7.19 -17.36 -4.04
C GLN A 175 6.48 -18.71 -4.15
N ALA A 176 5.80 -18.96 -5.24
CA ALA A 176 5.15 -20.25 -5.50
C ALA A 176 6.19 -21.39 -5.51
N GLY A 177 5.82 -22.53 -4.90
CA GLY A 177 6.70 -23.70 -4.79
C GLY A 177 7.77 -23.59 -3.68
N THR A 178 7.70 -22.59 -2.82
CA THR A 178 8.52 -22.47 -1.60
C THR A 178 7.69 -22.72 -0.34
N GLU A 179 8.32 -22.69 0.82
CA GLU A 179 7.65 -22.82 2.14
C GLU A 179 7.79 -21.55 2.99
N THR A 180 8.25 -20.46 2.39
CA THR A 180 8.51 -19.19 3.09
C THR A 180 7.31 -18.27 2.99
N PHE A 181 6.84 -17.79 4.15
CA PHE A 181 5.76 -16.83 4.29
C PHE A 181 6.32 -15.52 4.87
N TRP A 182 5.89 -14.41 4.29
CA TRP A 182 6.14 -13.09 4.87
C TRP A 182 4.82 -12.43 5.16
N ASP A 183 4.55 -12.17 6.43
CA ASP A 183 3.30 -11.52 6.84
C ASP A 183 3.12 -10.17 6.17
N ARG A 184 4.20 -9.46 5.91
CA ARG A 184 4.20 -8.19 5.18
C ARG A 184 3.50 -8.32 3.82
N SER A 185 3.87 -9.28 3.00
CA SER A 185 3.24 -9.47 1.69
C SER A 185 1.78 -9.92 1.79
N THR A 186 1.45 -10.77 2.76
CA THR A 186 0.07 -11.17 3.05
C THR A 186 -0.79 -9.96 3.41
N LEU A 187 -0.30 -9.09 4.30
CA LEU A 187 -1.03 -7.90 4.75
C LEU A 187 -1.16 -6.84 3.64
N TYR A 188 -0.15 -6.67 2.81
CA TYR A 188 -0.24 -5.84 1.61
C TYR A 188 -1.28 -6.39 0.62
N ALA A 189 -1.26 -7.69 0.36
CA ALA A 189 -2.21 -8.32 -0.56
C ALA A 189 -3.66 -8.16 -0.09
N LEU A 190 -3.93 -8.41 1.20
CA LEU A 190 -5.27 -8.24 1.79
C LEU A 190 -5.73 -6.78 1.68
N ARG A 191 -4.87 -5.82 2.02
CA ARG A 191 -5.18 -4.39 1.89
C ARG A 191 -5.45 -4.00 0.44
N GLY A 192 -4.59 -4.41 -0.49
CA GLY A 192 -4.73 -4.09 -1.91
C GLY A 192 -6.00 -4.68 -2.52
N THR A 193 -6.35 -5.90 -2.14
CA THR A 193 -7.57 -6.61 -2.59
C THR A 193 -8.82 -5.88 -2.15
N ILE A 194 -8.92 -5.50 -0.88
CA ILE A 194 -10.06 -4.74 -0.35
C ILE A 194 -10.13 -3.35 -1.01
N ALA A 195 -8.98 -2.67 -1.15
CA ALA A 195 -8.91 -1.37 -1.82
C ALA A 195 -9.30 -1.43 -3.29
N ALA A 196 -9.07 -2.55 -3.97
CA ALA A 196 -9.51 -2.79 -5.35
C ALA A 196 -11.02 -3.06 -5.47
N GLY A 197 -11.72 -3.29 -4.34
CA GLY A 197 -13.17 -3.52 -4.32
C GLY A 197 -13.59 -4.95 -3.99
N GLU A 198 -12.66 -5.91 -3.94
CA GLU A 198 -12.92 -7.32 -3.61
C GLU A 198 -12.99 -7.51 -2.08
N VAL A 199 -14.00 -6.88 -1.46
CA VAL A 199 -14.13 -6.77 0.01
C VAL A 199 -14.37 -8.13 0.63
N GLU A 200 -15.36 -8.89 0.13
CA GLU A 200 -15.73 -10.17 0.72
C GLU A 200 -14.60 -11.19 0.65
N LYS A 201 -13.93 -11.27 -0.51
CA LYS A 201 -12.74 -12.12 -0.69
C LYS A 201 -11.64 -11.73 0.29
N GLY A 202 -11.29 -10.43 0.33
CA GLY A 202 -10.25 -9.92 1.25
C GLY A 202 -10.58 -10.19 2.71
N MET A 203 -11.82 -10.01 3.13
CA MET A 203 -12.26 -10.25 4.50
C MET A 203 -12.29 -11.73 4.88
N ASP A 204 -12.71 -12.62 3.98
CA ASP A 204 -12.67 -14.06 4.22
C ASP A 204 -11.24 -14.55 4.48
N PHE A 205 -10.30 -14.12 3.64
CA PHE A 205 -8.88 -14.46 3.81
C PHE A 205 -8.26 -13.77 5.03
N LEU A 206 -8.65 -12.54 5.37
CA LEU A 206 -8.22 -11.87 6.60
C LEU A 206 -8.70 -12.62 7.85
N LYS A 207 -9.95 -13.10 7.87
CA LYS A 207 -10.47 -13.93 8.96
C LYS A 207 -9.66 -15.23 9.13
N LYS A 208 -9.34 -15.92 8.02
CA LYS A 208 -8.52 -17.14 8.03
C LYS A 208 -7.12 -16.86 8.56
N TYR A 209 -6.44 -15.84 8.04
CA TYR A 209 -5.13 -15.42 8.50
C TYR A 209 -5.13 -15.06 9.99
N SER A 210 -6.09 -14.25 10.45
CA SER A 210 -6.16 -13.81 11.83
C SER A 210 -6.38 -14.96 12.80
N ARG A 211 -7.27 -15.90 12.46
CA ARG A 211 -7.51 -17.09 13.30
C ARG A 211 -6.27 -17.97 13.40
N ARG A 212 -5.59 -18.18 12.29
CA ARG A 212 -4.42 -19.07 12.23
C ARG A 212 -3.18 -18.44 12.85
N ARG A 213 -2.92 -17.17 12.51
CA ARG A 213 -1.64 -16.50 12.76
C ARG A 213 -1.64 -15.60 14.00
N LEU A 214 -2.80 -15.10 14.43
CA LEU A 214 -2.89 -14.16 15.53
C LEU A 214 -3.67 -14.70 16.74
N LEU A 215 -4.59 -15.63 16.53
CA LEU A 215 -5.48 -16.15 17.59
C LEU A 215 -5.30 -17.65 17.90
N GLY A 216 -4.51 -18.36 17.11
CA GLY A 216 -4.23 -19.78 17.30
C GLY A 216 -3.01 -20.03 18.19
N ASP A 217 -2.34 -21.16 17.96
CA ASP A 217 -1.13 -21.57 18.71
C ASP A 217 0.13 -20.78 18.30
N HIS A 218 -0.01 -19.88 17.34
CA HIS A 218 1.02 -18.96 16.92
C HIS A 218 1.12 -17.74 17.88
N VAL A 219 2.18 -16.94 17.74
CA VAL A 219 2.30 -15.69 18.50
C VAL A 219 1.16 -14.71 18.14
N PRO A 220 0.63 -13.92 19.10
CA PRO A 220 -0.54 -13.07 18.88
C PRO A 220 -0.20 -11.74 18.16
N TYR A 221 0.71 -11.78 17.20
CA TYR A 221 1.13 -10.62 16.40
C TYR A 221 1.67 -11.06 15.04
N ALA A 222 1.63 -10.18 14.07
CA ALA A 222 2.25 -10.40 12.77
C ALA A 222 3.78 -10.44 12.90
N ILE A 223 4.42 -11.33 12.16
CA ILE A 223 5.85 -11.58 12.21
C ILE A 223 6.53 -11.28 10.87
N GLU A 224 7.85 -11.15 10.87
CA GLU A 224 8.60 -10.86 9.65
C GLU A 224 8.51 -12.01 8.65
N ALA A 225 8.90 -13.21 9.05
CA ALA A 225 8.95 -14.38 8.18
C ALA A 225 8.61 -15.68 8.93
N TRP A 226 8.01 -16.63 8.23
CA TRP A 226 7.64 -17.94 8.75
C TRP A 226 7.95 -19.03 7.68
N PRO A 227 8.45 -20.21 8.06
CA PRO A 227 8.86 -20.64 9.42
C PRO A 227 10.21 -20.07 9.90
N GLU A 228 10.94 -19.40 9.01
CA GLU A 228 12.17 -18.72 9.37
C GLU A 228 11.93 -17.41 10.14
N GLY A 229 12.97 -16.86 10.77
CA GLY A 229 12.88 -15.58 11.47
C GLY A 229 12.53 -15.70 12.95
N ASN A 230 12.41 -16.90 13.51
CA ASN A 230 12.15 -17.15 14.93
C ASN A 230 10.96 -16.36 15.50
N GLN A 231 9.92 -16.16 14.71
CA GLN A 231 8.72 -15.43 15.11
C GLN A 231 8.99 -14.00 15.63
N ARG A 232 10.00 -13.34 15.07
CA ARG A 232 10.32 -11.95 15.45
C ARG A 232 9.17 -11.01 15.15
N HIS A 233 8.77 -10.26 16.17
CA HIS A 233 7.83 -9.16 16.00
C HIS A 233 8.55 -7.92 15.46
N LEU A 234 8.05 -7.41 14.36
CA LEU A 234 8.39 -6.08 13.86
C LEU A 234 7.14 -5.20 13.91
N SER A 235 7.28 -3.99 14.45
CA SER A 235 6.18 -3.03 14.57
C SER A 235 5.54 -2.69 13.21
N ALA A 236 6.33 -2.78 12.14
CA ALA A 236 5.86 -2.51 10.78
C ALA A 236 4.72 -3.45 10.37
N GLU A 237 4.83 -4.76 10.61
CA GLU A 237 3.82 -5.74 10.24
C GLU A 237 2.53 -5.54 11.02
N SER A 238 2.61 -5.24 12.32
CA SER A 238 1.44 -4.88 13.13
C SER A 238 0.76 -3.61 12.62
N GLY A 239 1.54 -2.62 12.21
CA GLY A 239 1.03 -1.41 11.56
C GLY A 239 0.33 -1.71 10.22
N LEU A 240 0.87 -2.63 9.42
CA LEU A 240 0.25 -3.05 8.17
C LEU A 240 -1.10 -3.75 8.39
N TYR A 241 -1.24 -4.54 9.44
CA TYR A 241 -2.52 -5.14 9.81
C TYR A 241 -3.58 -4.07 10.09
N CYS A 242 -3.25 -3.03 10.85
CA CYS A 242 -4.16 -1.90 11.09
C CYS A 242 -4.52 -1.15 9.80
N ARG A 243 -3.58 -1.04 8.85
CA ARG A 243 -3.81 -0.37 7.55
C ARG A 243 -4.79 -1.12 6.64
N ILE A 244 -5.05 -2.41 6.84
CA ILE A 244 -6.11 -3.13 6.13
C ILE A 244 -7.47 -2.50 6.43
N TYR A 245 -7.70 -2.09 7.66
CA TYR A 245 -8.94 -1.41 8.05
C TYR A 245 -8.93 0.05 7.58
N THR A 246 -7.92 0.83 7.95
CA THR A 246 -7.91 2.26 7.67
C THR A 246 -7.80 2.59 6.17
N GLU A 247 -6.94 1.90 5.44
CA GLU A 247 -6.70 2.14 4.00
C GLU A 247 -7.47 1.18 3.08
N GLY A 248 -7.77 -0.03 3.55
CA GLY A 248 -8.59 -1.00 2.82
C GLY A 248 -10.08 -0.72 2.95
N LEU A 249 -10.65 -0.93 4.15
CA LEU A 249 -12.10 -0.81 4.37
C LEU A 249 -12.59 0.64 4.39
N PHE A 250 -11.95 1.53 5.15
CA PHE A 250 -12.30 2.95 5.14
C PHE A 250 -11.75 3.67 3.91
N GLY A 251 -10.74 3.13 3.25
CA GLY A 251 -10.14 3.71 2.06
C GLY A 251 -9.52 5.08 2.29
N ILE A 252 -8.96 5.33 3.49
CA ILE A 252 -8.36 6.61 3.86
C ILE A 252 -7.05 6.81 3.10
N ARG A 253 -6.97 7.91 2.34
CA ARG A 253 -5.77 8.36 1.64
C ARG A 253 -5.49 9.82 1.96
N PRO A 254 -4.36 10.16 2.57
CA PRO A 254 -3.95 11.55 2.75
C PRO A 254 -3.78 12.26 1.41
N ILE A 255 -4.36 13.46 1.27
CA ILE A 255 -4.26 14.31 0.07
C ILE A 255 -3.83 15.74 0.37
N GLY A 256 -3.64 16.06 1.64
CA GLY A 256 -3.16 17.35 2.13
C GLY A 256 -2.95 17.28 3.64
N LEU A 257 -2.38 18.33 4.25
CA LEU A 257 -2.08 18.35 5.70
C LEU A 257 -3.35 18.33 6.58
N ARG A 258 -4.48 18.78 6.03
CA ARG A 258 -5.78 18.78 6.70
C ARG A 258 -6.86 18.08 5.88
N ASN A 259 -6.46 17.33 4.87
CA ASN A 259 -7.39 16.74 3.91
C ASN A 259 -7.05 15.27 3.62
N PHE A 260 -8.09 14.46 3.55
CA PHE A 260 -7.97 13.09 3.06
C PHE A 260 -9.15 12.74 2.15
N GLU A 261 -8.93 11.78 1.28
CA GLU A 261 -9.99 11.03 0.61
C GLU A 261 -10.33 9.81 1.44
N MET A 262 -11.59 9.39 1.40
CA MET A 262 -11.99 8.08 1.89
C MET A 262 -12.94 7.42 0.91
N THR A 263 -12.81 6.09 0.80
CA THR A 263 -13.59 5.25 -0.10
C THR A 263 -14.11 4.05 0.70
N PRO A 264 -15.15 4.25 1.52
CA PRO A 264 -15.60 3.22 2.46
C PRO A 264 -16.21 2.03 1.73
N ARG A 265 -15.86 0.84 2.21
CA ARG A 265 -16.35 -0.45 1.78
C ARG A 265 -16.75 -1.24 3.01
N LEU A 266 -18.02 -1.54 3.15
CA LEU A 266 -18.57 -2.21 4.33
C LEU A 266 -18.87 -3.67 3.98
N PRO A 267 -18.21 -4.66 4.62
CA PRO A 267 -18.53 -6.07 4.38
C PRO A 267 -20.04 -6.35 4.50
N GLN A 268 -20.57 -7.24 3.69
CA GLN A 268 -22.01 -7.50 3.63
C GLN A 268 -22.61 -7.95 4.97
N GLU A 269 -21.83 -8.70 5.75
CA GLU A 269 -22.24 -9.18 7.09
C GLU A 269 -22.23 -8.07 8.16
N TRP A 270 -21.69 -6.88 7.85
CA TRP A 270 -21.55 -5.80 8.81
C TRP A 270 -22.62 -4.74 8.60
N ASN A 271 -23.29 -4.34 9.68
CA ASN A 271 -24.23 -3.23 9.67
C ASN A 271 -23.54 -1.88 9.79
N TYR A 272 -22.37 -1.83 10.41
CA TYR A 272 -21.58 -0.62 10.59
C TYR A 272 -20.10 -0.93 10.84
N MET A 273 -19.27 0.09 10.67
CA MET A 273 -17.87 0.13 11.10
C MET A 273 -17.52 1.53 11.57
N ASN A 274 -16.73 1.63 12.63
CA ASN A 274 -16.34 2.91 13.21
C ASN A 274 -14.83 2.94 13.47
N LEU A 275 -14.23 4.11 13.21
CA LEU A 275 -12.91 4.47 13.71
C LEU A 275 -13.09 5.63 14.67
N ASN A 276 -12.75 5.42 15.93
CA ASN A 276 -12.92 6.42 16.97
C ASN A 276 -11.56 6.92 17.48
N LYS A 277 -11.50 8.18 17.89
CA LYS A 277 -10.32 8.81 18.47
C LYS A 277 -9.09 8.78 17.56
N ILE A 278 -9.31 8.98 16.27
CA ILE A 278 -8.22 9.08 15.29
C ILE A 278 -7.44 10.36 15.57
N ARG A 279 -6.12 10.24 15.65
CA ARG A 279 -5.18 11.36 15.75
C ARG A 279 -4.34 11.44 14.49
N ALA A 280 -4.77 12.26 13.56
CA ALA A 280 -4.09 12.47 12.28
C ALA A 280 -4.46 13.86 11.72
N PHE A 281 -3.75 14.31 10.70
CA PHE A 281 -4.02 15.60 10.03
C PHE A 281 -4.06 16.78 11.01
N ASN A 282 -3.21 16.72 12.04
CA ASN A 282 -3.18 17.69 13.15
C ASN A 282 -4.57 17.90 13.79
N SER A 283 -5.35 16.83 13.93
CA SER A 283 -6.73 16.87 14.44
C SER A 283 -7.09 15.59 15.17
N ASN A 284 -8.17 15.64 15.95
CA ASN A 284 -8.84 14.49 16.54
C ASN A 284 -10.22 14.36 15.89
N PHE A 285 -10.53 13.16 15.40
CA PHE A 285 -11.79 12.93 14.71
C PHE A 285 -12.25 11.48 14.80
N ASP A 286 -13.52 11.26 14.50
CA ASP A 286 -14.14 9.95 14.40
C ASP A 286 -14.75 9.78 13.01
N ILE A 287 -14.80 8.53 12.52
CA ILE A 287 -15.48 8.17 11.28
C ILE A 287 -16.47 7.05 11.59
N HIS A 288 -17.72 7.28 11.28
CA HIS A 288 -18.79 6.30 11.41
C HIS A 288 -19.36 5.99 10.01
N VAL A 289 -19.46 4.71 9.71
CA VAL A 289 -20.05 4.21 8.45
C VAL A 289 -21.09 3.17 8.80
N SER A 290 -22.30 3.31 8.31
CA SER A 290 -23.38 2.35 8.53
C SER A 290 -24.16 2.10 7.23
N ARG A 291 -24.76 0.92 7.11
CA ARG A 291 -25.59 0.54 5.98
C ARG A 291 -26.99 1.09 6.14
N VAL A 292 -27.49 1.77 5.11
CA VAL A 292 -28.86 2.32 5.04
C VAL A 292 -29.46 1.95 3.68
N GLY A 293 -30.20 0.86 3.62
CA GLY A 293 -30.63 0.26 2.37
C GLY A 293 -29.44 -0.17 1.54
N GLU A 294 -29.41 0.23 0.28
CA GLU A 294 -28.30 -0.05 -0.66
C GLU A 294 -27.13 0.93 -0.55
N LYS A 295 -27.21 1.93 0.34
CA LYS A 295 -26.20 2.98 0.49
C LYS A 295 -25.48 2.89 1.82
N LEU A 296 -24.34 3.54 1.88
CA LEU A 296 -23.60 3.77 3.11
C LEU A 296 -23.87 5.19 3.63
N HIS A 297 -24.28 5.29 4.89
CA HIS A 297 -24.31 6.54 5.62
C HIS A 297 -22.93 6.77 6.21
N VAL A 298 -22.30 7.88 5.86
CA VAL A 298 -20.97 8.27 6.34
C VAL A 298 -21.09 9.53 7.15
N GLU A 299 -20.61 9.48 8.39
CA GLU A 299 -20.47 10.63 9.26
C GLU A 299 -19.02 10.78 9.73
N VAL A 300 -18.48 11.99 9.61
CA VAL A 300 -17.17 12.37 10.16
C VAL A 300 -17.39 13.43 11.23
N LEU A 301 -16.89 13.15 12.43
CA LEU A 301 -16.98 14.08 13.56
C LEU A 301 -15.59 14.60 13.89
N GLN A 302 -15.43 15.91 13.96
CA GLN A 302 -14.22 16.56 14.46
C GLN A 302 -14.53 17.18 15.83
N GLU A 303 -13.77 16.75 16.84
CA GLU A 303 -13.99 17.19 18.23
C GLU A 303 -15.46 17.04 18.69
N GLY A 304 -16.10 15.93 18.27
CA GLY A 304 -17.49 15.61 18.59
C GLY A 304 -18.55 16.36 17.76
N LYS A 305 -18.14 17.22 16.82
CA LYS A 305 -19.06 17.94 15.91
C LYS A 305 -19.06 17.29 14.53
N SER A 306 -20.24 16.98 14.01
CA SER A 306 -20.38 16.42 12.67
C SER A 306 -19.98 17.47 11.62
N ILE A 307 -18.94 17.17 10.84
CA ILE A 307 -18.44 17.99 9.73
C ILE A 307 -18.82 17.43 8.36
N ILE A 308 -19.10 16.14 8.30
CA ILE A 308 -19.64 15.46 7.11
C ILE A 308 -20.75 14.52 7.56
N LYS A 309 -21.86 14.57 6.83
CA LYS A 309 -22.97 13.63 6.97
C LYS A 309 -23.59 13.40 5.59
N LYS A 310 -23.38 12.21 5.01
CA LYS A 310 -23.79 11.91 3.63
C LYS A 310 -24.17 10.45 3.47
N ASN A 311 -25.16 10.19 2.59
CA ASN A 311 -25.42 8.86 2.05
C ASN A 311 -24.70 8.75 0.69
N ILE A 312 -23.89 7.72 0.53
CA ILE A 312 -23.12 7.47 -0.68
C ILE A 312 -23.29 6.03 -1.14
N GLU A 313 -23.01 5.76 -2.38
CA GLU A 313 -22.86 4.39 -2.89
C GLU A 313 -21.56 3.78 -2.34
N GLU A 314 -21.58 2.49 -2.08
CA GLU A 314 -20.40 1.77 -1.61
C GLU A 314 -19.24 1.89 -2.63
N GLY A 315 -18.02 2.10 -2.13
CA GLY A 315 -16.85 2.30 -2.99
C GLY A 315 -16.75 3.70 -3.63
N LYS A 316 -17.69 4.61 -3.37
CA LYS A 316 -17.60 5.99 -3.82
C LYS A 316 -16.64 6.79 -2.94
N THR A 317 -15.69 7.47 -3.60
CA THR A 317 -14.73 8.34 -2.90
C THR A 317 -15.36 9.67 -2.52
N ILE A 318 -15.13 10.10 -1.29
CA ILE A 318 -15.46 11.44 -0.79
C ILE A 318 -14.20 12.12 -0.25
N LYS A 319 -14.18 13.46 -0.31
CA LYS A 319 -13.11 14.28 0.27
C LYS A 319 -13.57 14.82 1.62
N VAL A 320 -12.68 14.71 2.60
CA VAL A 320 -12.86 15.22 3.95
C VAL A 320 -11.82 16.32 4.20
N ARG A 321 -12.26 17.42 4.76
CA ARG A 321 -11.41 18.51 5.26
C ARG A 321 -11.66 18.67 6.74
N LEU A 322 -10.57 18.59 7.53
CA LEU A 322 -10.55 18.75 9.00
C LEU A 322 -10.17 20.17 9.41
#